data_14ee0baabeed320cc0e256ad379af8b8
#
_entry.id   14ee0baabeed320cc0e256ad379af8b8
#
_cell.length_a   1.000
_cell.length_b   1.000
_cell.length_c   1.000
_cell.angle_alpha   90.00
_cell.angle_beta   90.00
_cell.angle_gamma   90.00
#
_symmetry.space_group_name_H-M   'P 1'
#
loop_
_entity.id
_entity.type
_entity.pdbx_description
1 polymer ?
#
loop_
_entity_poly.entity_id
_entity_poly.type
_entity_poly.pdbx_seq_one_letter_code
_entity_poly.pdbx_strand_id
1 'polypeptide(L)'
;DLRMSRGLGDVYKRQPEVHFVLELIHSAGGVAVLAHPAVFDNFELLEELAAAGKIDGVEVWHQSATEEQRERLLKTAGEHNLITTGGSDFHGFYNHYPIAIGTNYTPDDSLQRILKRKIK
;
A
#
# COMPACT_ATOMS: atom_id res chain seq x y z
N ASP A 1 -0.12 19.79 -6.87
CA ASP A 1 0.21 19.89 -5.46
C ASP A 1 1.32 20.92 -5.27
N LEU A 2 1.08 21.89 -4.40
CA LEU A 2 2.06 22.96 -4.13
C LEU A 2 3.37 22.46 -3.58
N ARG A 3 3.35 21.36 -2.85
CA ARG A 3 4.58 20.76 -2.35
C ARG A 3 5.42 20.21 -3.50
N MET A 4 4.76 19.72 -4.53
CA MET A 4 5.43 19.19 -5.72
C MET A 4 6.13 20.30 -6.49
N SER A 5 5.54 21.47 -6.55
CA SER A 5 6.14 22.60 -7.29
C SER A 5 7.17 23.38 -6.48
N ARG A 6 7.16 23.22 -5.13
CA ARG A 6 8.06 23.96 -4.24
C ARG A 6 8.99 23.03 -3.51
N GLY A 7 10.14 22.85 -3.87
CA GLY A 7 11.10 22.03 -3.14
C GLY A 7 10.93 20.53 -3.34
N LEU A 8 10.35 20.15 -4.47
CA LEU A 8 10.23 18.75 -4.82
C LEU A 8 11.57 18.02 -4.70
N GLY A 9 12.65 18.64 -5.19
CA GLY A 9 13.97 18.06 -5.10
C GLY A 9 14.44 17.85 -3.66
N ASP A 10 14.14 18.81 -2.77
CA ASP A 10 14.51 18.70 -1.36
C ASP A 10 13.72 17.61 -0.65
N VAL A 11 12.43 17.50 -0.96
CA VAL A 11 11.57 16.46 -0.39
C VAL A 11 12.08 15.07 -0.78
N TYR A 12 12.38 14.87 -2.05
CA TYR A 12 12.89 13.58 -2.51
C TYR A 12 14.27 13.26 -1.96
N LYS A 13 15.13 14.25 -1.82
CA LYS A 13 16.45 14.05 -1.23
C LYS A 13 16.39 13.64 0.23
N ARG A 14 15.32 14.02 0.93
CA ARG A 14 15.13 13.70 2.34
C ARG A 14 14.33 12.44 2.56
N GLN A 15 13.66 11.93 1.52
CA GLN A 15 12.88 10.70 1.64
C GLN A 15 13.82 9.51 1.79
N PRO A 16 13.56 8.65 2.77
CA PRO A 16 14.34 7.43 2.91
C PRO A 16 14.11 6.51 1.72
N GLU A 17 15.12 5.75 1.38
CA GLU A 17 15.02 4.75 0.34
C GLU A 17 14.09 3.62 0.80
N VAL A 18 13.30 3.06 -0.14
CA VAL A 18 12.24 2.11 0.19
C VAL A 18 12.75 0.86 0.94
N HIS A 19 13.88 0.33 0.52
CA HIS A 19 14.42 -0.88 1.16
C HIS A 19 14.83 -0.61 2.61
N PHE A 20 15.36 0.56 2.87
CA PHE A 20 15.72 0.99 4.22
C PHE A 20 14.48 1.09 5.12
N VAL A 21 13.39 1.67 4.59
CA VAL A 21 12.13 1.79 5.33
C VAL A 21 11.55 0.41 5.64
N LEU A 22 11.57 -0.49 4.66
CA LEU A 22 11.06 -1.85 4.86
C LEU A 22 11.86 -2.60 5.93
N GLU A 23 13.18 -2.45 5.93
CA GLU A 23 14.03 -3.03 6.96
C GLU A 23 13.69 -2.49 8.35
N LEU A 24 13.45 -1.19 8.46
CA LEU A 24 13.07 -0.58 9.73
C LEU A 24 11.73 -1.12 10.23
N ILE A 25 10.74 -1.23 9.37
CA ILE A 25 9.43 -1.75 9.73
C ILE A 25 9.57 -3.17 10.26
N HIS A 26 10.28 -4.02 9.55
CA HIS A 26 10.44 -5.42 9.93
C HIS A 26 11.31 -5.57 11.20
N SER A 27 12.33 -4.75 11.33
CA SER A 27 13.17 -4.75 12.55
C SER A 27 12.35 -4.39 13.78
N ALA A 28 11.37 -3.53 13.62
CA ALA A 28 10.49 -3.12 14.71
C ALA A 28 9.37 -4.12 14.98
N GLY A 29 9.30 -5.22 14.22
CA GLY A 29 8.24 -6.21 14.36
C GLY A 29 6.96 -5.82 13.65
N GLY A 30 7.01 -4.86 12.73
CA GLY A 30 5.85 -4.38 12.03
C GLY A 30 5.54 -5.17 10.75
N VAL A 31 4.39 -4.84 10.17
CA VAL A 31 3.91 -5.43 8.91
C VAL A 31 3.96 -4.35 7.85
N ALA A 32 4.59 -4.64 6.72
CA ALA A 32 4.75 -3.69 5.62
C ALA A 32 3.73 -3.97 4.52
N VAL A 33 2.89 -3.00 4.22
CA VAL A 33 1.87 -3.10 3.18
C VAL A 33 2.09 -1.99 2.17
N LEU A 34 2.17 -2.32 0.90
CA LEU A 34 2.30 -1.32 -0.16
C LEU A 34 0.94 -0.66 -0.39
N ALA A 35 0.88 0.64 -0.14
CA ALA A 35 -0.35 1.42 -0.27
C ALA A 35 -0.69 1.69 -1.73
N HIS A 36 -1.96 1.53 -2.08
CA HIS A 36 -2.60 1.89 -3.35
C HIS A 36 -1.65 1.98 -4.57
N PRO A 37 -1.04 0.86 -4.98
CA PRO A 37 -0.08 0.91 -6.09
C PRO A 37 -0.68 1.37 -7.43
N ALA A 38 -2.00 1.34 -7.56
CA ALA A 38 -2.66 1.81 -8.78
C ALA A 38 -2.62 3.33 -8.94
N VAL A 39 -2.41 4.09 -7.85
CA VAL A 39 -2.42 5.56 -7.92
C VAL A 39 -1.32 6.09 -8.83
N PHE A 40 -0.12 5.54 -8.72
CA PHE A 40 1.04 5.96 -9.50
C PHE A 40 1.58 4.86 -10.41
N ASP A 41 0.74 3.88 -10.73
CA ASP A 41 1.12 2.75 -11.58
C ASP A 41 2.40 2.05 -11.10
N ASN A 42 2.43 1.74 -9.80
CA ASN A 42 3.58 1.11 -9.16
C ASN A 42 3.55 -0.42 -9.21
N PHE A 43 3.07 -0.99 -10.30
CA PHE A 43 2.96 -2.45 -10.42
C PHE A 43 4.32 -3.14 -10.54
N GLU A 44 5.27 -2.51 -11.21
CA GLU A 44 6.63 -3.06 -11.28
C GLU A 44 7.29 -3.11 -9.91
N LEU A 45 7.15 -2.04 -9.14
CA LEU A 45 7.67 -1.99 -7.77
C LEU A 45 7.01 -3.05 -6.91
N LEU A 46 5.70 -3.22 -7.03
CA LEU A 46 4.97 -4.26 -6.32
C LEU A 46 5.55 -5.64 -6.60
N GLU A 47 5.73 -5.97 -7.87
CA GLU A 47 6.23 -7.28 -8.26
C GLU A 47 7.66 -7.51 -7.79
N GLU A 48 8.49 -6.49 -7.89
CA GLU A 48 9.87 -6.55 -7.40
C GLU A 48 9.93 -6.82 -5.90
N LEU A 49 9.17 -6.04 -5.11
CA LEU A 49 9.16 -6.19 -3.66
C LEU A 49 8.53 -7.51 -3.22
N ALA A 50 7.49 -7.94 -3.91
CA ALA A 50 6.82 -9.20 -3.61
C ALA A 50 7.73 -10.39 -3.91
N ALA A 51 8.38 -10.39 -5.06
CA ALA A 51 9.29 -11.46 -5.45
C ALA A 51 10.49 -11.56 -4.52
N ALA A 52 10.95 -10.41 -4.01
CA ALA A 52 12.07 -10.38 -3.07
C ALA A 52 11.66 -10.68 -1.62
N GLY A 53 10.36 -10.87 -1.36
CA GLY A 53 9.86 -11.13 -0.01
C GLY A 53 9.99 -9.95 0.94
N LYS A 54 10.00 -8.74 0.42
CA LYS A 54 10.26 -7.54 1.22
C LYS A 54 9.01 -6.86 1.76
N ILE A 55 7.84 -7.22 1.26
CA ILE A 55 6.56 -6.70 1.74
C ILE A 55 5.68 -7.85 2.22
N ASP A 56 4.77 -7.54 3.13
CA ASP A 56 3.85 -8.51 3.71
C ASP A 56 2.49 -8.46 3.04
N GLY A 57 2.14 -7.34 2.46
CA GLY A 57 0.83 -7.15 1.87
C GLY A 57 0.78 -6.03 0.86
N VAL A 58 -0.39 -5.89 0.25
CA VAL A 58 -0.67 -4.85 -0.74
C VAL A 58 -2.10 -4.38 -0.58
N GLU A 59 -2.31 -3.07 -0.74
CA GLU A 59 -3.65 -2.50 -0.72
C GLU A 59 -4.32 -2.71 -2.08
N VAL A 60 -5.41 -3.46 -2.08
CA VAL A 60 -6.15 -3.84 -3.28
C VAL A 60 -7.40 -2.99 -3.45
N TRP A 61 -8.19 -2.86 -2.37
CA TRP A 61 -9.47 -2.18 -2.42
C TRP A 61 -9.31 -0.72 -2.08
N HIS A 62 -9.05 0.06 -3.12
CA HIS A 62 -8.88 1.50 -3.06
C HIS A 62 -9.63 2.13 -4.25
N GLN A 63 -10.17 3.32 -4.06
CA GLN A 63 -10.94 4.00 -5.08
C GLN A 63 -10.18 4.24 -6.39
N SER A 64 -8.85 4.31 -6.33
CA SER A 64 -8.02 4.54 -7.52
C SER A 64 -7.92 3.34 -8.44
N ALA A 65 -8.23 2.14 -7.94
CA ALA A 65 -8.04 0.92 -8.72
C ALA A 65 -9.27 0.59 -9.54
N THR A 66 -9.08 0.34 -10.83
CA THR A 66 -10.12 -0.21 -11.68
C THR A 66 -10.33 -1.69 -11.34
N GLU A 67 -11.40 -2.28 -11.86
CA GLU A 67 -11.65 -3.70 -11.64
C GLU A 67 -10.52 -4.56 -12.19
N GLU A 68 -10.02 -4.24 -13.38
CA GLU A 68 -8.87 -4.93 -13.97
C GLU A 68 -7.63 -4.82 -13.10
N GLN A 69 -7.37 -3.63 -12.57
CA GLN A 69 -6.22 -3.42 -11.71
C GLN A 69 -6.36 -4.21 -10.41
N ARG A 70 -7.57 -4.26 -9.84
CA ARG A 70 -7.81 -5.06 -8.64
C ARG A 70 -7.57 -6.55 -8.89
N GLU A 71 -8.02 -7.06 -10.02
CA GLU A 71 -7.78 -8.45 -10.39
C GLU A 71 -6.29 -8.74 -10.49
N ARG A 72 -5.53 -7.82 -11.09
CA ARG A 72 -4.09 -7.94 -11.20
C ARG A 72 -3.42 -7.94 -9.83
N LEU A 73 -3.86 -7.05 -8.93
CA LEU A 73 -3.34 -6.99 -7.58
C LEU A 73 -3.64 -8.26 -6.79
N LEU A 74 -4.85 -8.79 -6.93
CA LEU A 74 -5.22 -10.04 -6.26
C LEU A 74 -4.42 -11.21 -6.78
N LYS A 75 -4.16 -11.25 -8.08
CA LYS A 75 -3.33 -12.30 -8.68
C LYS A 75 -1.91 -12.26 -8.11
N THR A 76 -1.29 -11.08 -8.11
CA THR A 76 0.05 -10.92 -7.54
C THR A 76 0.08 -11.29 -6.07
N ALA A 77 -0.93 -10.88 -5.32
CA ALA A 77 -1.02 -11.23 -3.91
C ALA A 77 -1.12 -12.74 -3.70
N GLY A 78 -1.91 -13.42 -4.53
CA GLY A 78 -2.04 -14.87 -4.45
C GLY A 78 -0.74 -15.60 -4.77
N GLU A 79 -0.03 -15.14 -5.80
CA GLU A 79 1.22 -15.75 -6.23
C GLU A 79 2.32 -15.63 -5.18
N HIS A 80 2.31 -14.55 -4.40
CA HIS A 80 3.34 -14.27 -3.40
C HIS A 80 2.85 -14.36 -1.96
N ASN A 81 1.65 -14.87 -1.76
CA ASN A 81 1.03 -15.02 -0.43
C ASN A 81 1.00 -13.72 0.36
N LEU A 82 0.68 -12.62 -0.31
CA LEU A 82 0.58 -11.31 0.33
C LEU A 82 -0.77 -11.14 1.02
N ILE A 83 -0.76 -10.40 2.10
CA ILE A 83 -1.99 -9.95 2.76
C ILE A 83 -2.63 -8.88 1.88
N THR A 84 -3.94 -8.94 1.70
CA THR A 84 -4.66 -7.96 0.90
C THR A 84 -5.44 -7.02 1.82
N THR A 85 -5.27 -5.71 1.62
CA THR A 85 -5.93 -4.71 2.44
C THR A 85 -6.79 -3.77 1.60
N GLY A 86 -7.54 -2.94 2.26
CA GLY A 86 -8.36 -1.93 1.61
C GLY A 86 -8.66 -0.78 2.54
N GLY A 87 -9.08 0.33 1.97
CA GLY A 87 -9.45 1.51 2.73
C GLY A 87 -10.02 2.57 1.81
N SER A 88 -10.83 3.45 2.38
CA SER A 88 -11.49 4.52 1.63
C SER A 88 -10.60 5.72 1.38
N ASP A 89 -9.48 5.80 2.07
CA ASP A 89 -8.54 6.92 1.96
C ASP A 89 -9.27 8.27 2.13
N PHE A 90 -10.10 8.32 3.18
CA PHE A 90 -10.96 9.46 3.45
C PHE A 90 -10.13 10.67 3.86
N HIS A 91 -10.29 11.80 3.14
CA HIS A 91 -9.58 13.05 3.38
C HIS A 91 -10.53 14.21 3.66
N GLY A 92 -11.82 13.95 3.89
CA GLY A 92 -12.79 14.98 4.13
C GLY A 92 -12.94 15.91 2.92
N PHE A 93 -12.82 17.21 3.16
CA PHE A 93 -12.94 18.19 2.08
C PHE A 93 -11.70 18.31 1.18
N TYR A 94 -10.63 17.60 1.53
CA TYR A 94 -9.40 17.65 0.74
C TYR A 94 -9.43 16.72 -0.47
N ASN A 95 -10.43 15.84 -0.56
CA ASN A 95 -10.61 15.01 -1.74
C ASN A 95 -11.38 15.77 -2.81
N HIS A 96 -10.94 15.63 -4.05
CA HIS A 96 -11.64 16.22 -5.19
C HIS A 96 -13.05 15.64 -5.33
N TYR A 97 -13.18 14.33 -5.10
CA TYR A 97 -14.47 13.64 -5.00
C TYR A 97 -14.54 12.99 -3.63
N PRO A 98 -15.45 13.45 -2.76
CA PRO A 98 -15.55 12.86 -1.43
C PRO A 98 -15.90 11.38 -1.49
N ILE A 99 -15.14 10.58 -0.76
CA ILE A 99 -15.38 9.14 -0.65
C ILE A 99 -15.82 8.86 0.79
N ALA A 100 -16.94 8.19 0.95
CA ALA A 100 -17.47 7.89 2.26
C ALA A 100 -16.57 6.87 2.99
N ILE A 101 -16.44 7.07 4.29
CA ILE A 101 -15.75 6.10 5.15
C ILE A 101 -16.47 4.76 5.04
N GLY A 102 -15.71 3.69 4.85
CA GLY A 102 -16.27 2.35 4.74
C GLY A 102 -16.63 1.91 3.33
N THR A 103 -16.42 2.78 2.32
CA THR A 103 -16.64 2.40 0.92
C THR A 103 -15.71 1.25 0.52
N ASN A 104 -14.47 1.32 0.99
CA ASN A 104 -13.49 0.25 0.86
C ASN A 104 -12.97 -0.09 2.24
N TYR A 105 -12.63 -1.35 2.47
CA TYR A 105 -12.17 -1.78 3.79
C TYR A 105 -11.28 -3.02 3.67
N THR A 106 -10.54 -3.28 4.73
CA THR A 106 -9.71 -4.48 4.82
C THR A 106 -10.59 -5.64 5.27
N PRO A 107 -10.59 -6.79 4.55
CA PRO A 107 -11.35 -7.95 4.99
C PRO A 107 -10.91 -8.47 6.36
N ASP A 108 -11.84 -9.07 7.09
CA ASP A 108 -11.57 -9.57 8.45
C ASP A 108 -10.45 -10.61 8.49
N ASP A 109 -10.41 -11.51 7.53
CA ASP A 109 -9.35 -12.52 7.48
C ASP A 109 -7.98 -11.89 7.26
N SER A 110 -7.91 -10.82 6.50
CA SER A 110 -6.67 -10.06 6.32
C SER A 110 -6.23 -9.42 7.62
N LEU A 111 -7.16 -8.86 8.38
CA LEU A 111 -6.85 -8.30 9.69
C LEU A 111 -6.25 -9.37 10.61
N GLN A 112 -6.82 -10.56 10.63
CA GLN A 112 -6.29 -11.66 11.42
C GLN A 112 -4.87 -12.03 10.99
N ARG A 113 -4.58 -12.03 9.71
CA ARG A 113 -3.24 -12.31 9.20
C ARG A 113 -2.23 -11.25 9.65
N ILE A 114 -2.64 -9.98 9.65
CA ILE A 114 -1.80 -8.88 10.13
C ILE A 114 -1.48 -9.06 11.62
N LEU A 115 -2.50 -9.33 12.41
CA LEU A 115 -2.31 -9.52 13.86
C LEU A 115 -1.39 -10.68 14.18
N LYS A 116 -1.50 -11.78 13.44
CA LYS A 116 -0.61 -12.93 13.64
C LYS A 116 0.84 -12.60 13.35
N ARG A 117 1.10 -11.81 12.30
CA ARG A 117 2.47 -11.43 11.96
C ARG A 117 3.06 -10.46 12.95
N LYS A 118 2.25 -9.55 13.46
CA LYS A 118 2.69 -8.53 14.40
C LYS A 118 3.10 -9.12 15.75
N ILE A 119 2.54 -10.23 16.14
CA ILE A 119 2.82 -10.87 17.43
C ILE A 119 4.15 -11.62 17.42
N LYS A 120 4.67 -11.89 16.25
CA LYS A 120 6.00 -12.48 16.16
C LYS A 120 7.06 -11.46 16.53
#